data_000f356a5f6ff2e9d41f0a4c45f0a5d4
#
_entry.id   000f356a5f6ff2e9d41f0a4c45f0a5d4
#
_cell.length_a   1.000
_cell.length_b   1.000
_cell.length_c   1.000
_cell.angle_alpha   90.00
_cell.angle_beta   90.00
_cell.angle_gamma   90.00
#
_symmetry.space_group_name_H-M   'P 1'
#
loop_
_entity.id
_entity.type
_entity.pdbx_description
1 polymer ?
#
loop_
_entity_poly.entity_id
_entity_poly.type
_entity_poly.pdbx_seq_one_letter_code
_entity_poly.pdbx_strand_id
1 'polypeptide(L)'
;MIHCRHAFIFLLFTSSLAAEEAKVHPAQAMGLLKTQCLGCHNAEKKKGGLSLETRELSLKGGENGAAMVAGDADHSALIKALNDPGDAHMPPKKQMPEKQINLLKAWVNAGAPWDDAALKKFGELTPADKLTTLPESHTPAAAMALSADGKRLAVGRGNRVLIRD
;
A
#
# COMPACT_ATOMS: atom_id res chain seq x y z
N MET A 1 48.64 -37.98 39.80
CA MET A 1 48.06 -36.58 39.68
C MET A 1 47.50 -36.48 38.29
N ILE A 2 46.16 -36.63 38.16
CA ILE A 2 45.44 -36.63 36.91
C ILE A 2 44.74 -35.28 36.77
N HIS A 3 45.20 -34.44 35.80
CA HIS A 3 44.59 -33.15 35.52
C HIS A 3 43.48 -33.33 34.48
N CYS A 4 42.24 -33.26 34.95
CA CYS A 4 41.04 -33.25 34.11
C CYS A 4 40.82 -31.82 33.57
N ARG A 5 41.12 -31.59 32.29
CA ARG A 5 40.85 -30.32 31.57
C ARG A 5 39.44 -30.39 30.99
N HIS A 6 38.50 -29.71 31.63
CA HIS A 6 37.15 -29.53 31.10
C HIS A 6 37.20 -28.47 29.97
N ALA A 7 37.02 -28.91 28.75
CA ALA A 7 36.81 -28.01 27.62
C ALA A 7 35.32 -27.56 27.60
N PHE A 8 35.11 -26.33 27.95
CA PHE A 8 33.80 -25.68 27.83
C PHE A 8 33.58 -25.32 26.32
N ILE A 9 32.75 -26.10 25.62
CA ILE A 9 32.30 -25.78 24.31
C ILE A 9 31.18 -24.75 24.42
N PHE A 10 31.50 -23.48 24.10
CA PHE A 10 30.54 -22.40 23.98
C PHE A 10 29.82 -22.55 22.65
N LEU A 11 28.61 -23.13 22.67
CA LEU A 11 27.72 -23.13 21.48
C LEU A 11 27.19 -21.71 21.29
N LEU A 12 27.76 -20.98 20.33
CA LEU A 12 27.22 -19.72 19.86
C LEU A 12 25.95 -20.02 19.03
N PHE A 13 24.80 -19.91 19.68
CA PHE A 13 23.51 -19.84 18.98
C PHE A 13 23.43 -18.49 18.27
N THR A 14 23.81 -18.46 17.01
CA THR A 14 23.51 -17.32 16.14
C THR A 14 22.04 -17.40 15.77
N SER A 15 21.20 -16.69 16.54
CA SER A 15 19.81 -16.41 16.14
C SER A 15 19.85 -15.56 14.87
N SER A 16 19.68 -16.21 13.71
CA SER A 16 19.37 -15.52 12.48
C SER A 16 17.98 -14.88 12.63
N LEU A 17 17.94 -13.57 12.90
CA LEU A 17 16.75 -12.79 12.68
C LEU A 17 16.54 -12.76 11.17
N ALA A 18 15.77 -13.72 10.65
CA ALA A 18 15.16 -13.59 9.34
C ALA A 18 14.22 -12.39 9.45
N ALA A 19 14.62 -11.27 8.86
CA ALA A 19 13.72 -10.15 8.65
C ALA A 19 12.56 -10.71 7.82
N GLU A 20 11.38 -10.76 8.42
CA GLU A 20 10.13 -11.09 7.73
C GLU A 20 9.95 -10.01 6.66
N GLU A 21 10.33 -10.33 5.42
CA GLU A 21 10.09 -9.47 4.27
C GLU A 21 8.58 -9.25 4.20
N ALA A 22 8.17 -8.02 4.48
CA ALA A 22 6.77 -7.63 4.41
C ALA A 22 6.24 -8.00 3.03
N LYS A 23 5.41 -9.05 2.97
CA LYS A 23 4.86 -9.60 1.73
C LYS A 23 4.07 -8.50 1.04
N VAL A 24 4.66 -7.92 0.01
CA VAL A 24 4.03 -6.84 -0.75
C VAL A 24 2.83 -7.43 -1.49
N HIS A 25 1.64 -6.99 -1.14
CA HIS A 25 0.42 -7.40 -1.85
C HIS A 25 0.30 -6.63 -3.16
N PRO A 26 0.27 -7.30 -4.32
CA PRO A 26 0.17 -6.65 -5.63
C PRO A 26 -1.00 -5.66 -5.72
N ALA A 27 -2.13 -5.99 -5.13
CA ALA A 27 -3.31 -5.13 -5.11
C ALA A 27 -3.06 -3.72 -4.55
N GLN A 28 -2.16 -3.57 -3.57
CA GLN A 28 -1.83 -2.25 -3.02
C GLN A 28 -1.06 -1.39 -4.04
N ALA A 29 -0.11 -1.99 -4.76
CA ALA A 29 0.61 -1.31 -5.84
C ALA A 29 -0.34 -0.95 -6.99
N MET A 30 -1.23 -1.88 -7.38
CA MET A 30 -2.26 -1.63 -8.41
C MET A 30 -3.16 -0.45 -8.02
N GLY A 31 -3.55 -0.35 -6.75
CA GLY A 31 -4.32 0.77 -6.24
C GLY A 31 -3.58 2.11 -6.36
N LEU A 32 -2.30 2.15 -6.06
CA LEU A 32 -1.48 3.35 -6.23
C LEU A 32 -1.32 3.72 -7.72
N LEU A 33 -1.03 2.76 -8.59
CA LEU A 33 -0.95 3.00 -10.03
C LEU A 33 -2.27 3.56 -10.55
N LYS A 34 -3.40 2.96 -10.20
CA LYS A 34 -4.74 3.41 -10.65
C LYS A 34 -5.03 4.84 -10.23
N THR A 35 -4.80 5.16 -8.97
CA THR A 35 -5.23 6.45 -8.40
C THR A 35 -4.24 7.58 -8.62
N GLN A 36 -2.94 7.30 -8.71
CA GLN A 36 -1.91 8.31 -8.78
C GLN A 36 -1.30 8.47 -10.18
N CYS A 37 -1.32 7.42 -11.02
CA CYS A 37 -0.54 7.39 -12.25
C CYS A 37 -1.42 7.30 -13.51
N LEU A 38 -2.44 6.42 -13.53
CA LEU A 38 -3.23 6.15 -14.72
C LEU A 38 -4.07 7.31 -15.20
N GLY A 39 -4.29 8.34 -14.39
CA GLY A 39 -4.93 9.59 -14.83
C GLY A 39 -4.18 10.30 -15.98
N CYS A 40 -2.87 10.04 -16.13
CA CYS A 40 -2.00 10.63 -17.16
C CYS A 40 -1.27 9.58 -18.01
N HIS A 41 -0.93 8.42 -17.42
CA HIS A 41 -0.14 7.37 -18.07
C HIS A 41 -1.03 6.16 -18.44
N ASN A 42 -2.03 6.41 -19.29
CA ASN A 42 -2.96 5.43 -19.85
C ASN A 42 -2.87 5.39 -21.38
N ALA A 43 -3.63 4.48 -22.01
CA ALA A 43 -3.61 4.29 -23.47
C ALA A 43 -4.03 5.53 -24.27
N GLU A 44 -4.87 6.40 -23.70
CA GLU A 44 -5.39 7.60 -24.39
C GLU A 44 -4.41 8.78 -24.30
N LYS A 45 -3.91 9.06 -23.09
CA LYS A 45 -3.09 10.27 -22.81
C LYS A 45 -1.60 10.07 -23.03
N LYS A 46 -1.07 8.92 -22.70
CA LYS A 46 0.35 8.50 -22.87
C LYS A 46 1.36 9.62 -22.61
N LYS A 47 1.22 10.37 -21.51
CA LYS A 47 2.17 11.44 -21.22
C LYS A 47 3.58 10.88 -21.10
N GLY A 48 4.58 11.48 -21.79
CA GLY A 48 5.92 10.96 -21.92
C GLY A 48 6.01 9.63 -22.68
N GLY A 49 5.05 9.35 -23.58
CA GLY A 49 4.99 8.08 -24.31
C GLY A 49 4.65 6.85 -23.45
N LEU A 50 4.36 7.04 -22.15
CA LEU A 50 4.22 5.98 -21.16
C LEU A 50 2.76 5.58 -20.93
N SER A 51 2.47 4.28 -20.93
CA SER A 51 1.25 3.69 -20.37
C SER A 51 1.63 2.69 -19.25
N LEU A 52 0.91 2.78 -18.13
CA LEU A 52 1.06 1.90 -16.97
C LEU A 52 -0.16 0.99 -16.78
N GLU A 53 -0.93 0.74 -17.85
CA GLU A 53 -2.16 -0.06 -17.77
C GLU A 53 -1.91 -1.55 -17.76
N THR A 54 -0.77 -2.00 -18.28
CA THR A 54 -0.36 -3.40 -18.22
C THR A 54 1.09 -3.53 -17.77
N ARG A 55 1.45 -4.71 -17.28
CA ARG A 55 2.82 -5.01 -16.89
C ARG A 55 3.78 -4.84 -18.08
N GLU A 56 3.41 -5.35 -19.25
CA GLU A 56 4.22 -5.30 -20.47
C GLU A 56 4.51 -3.86 -20.88
N LEU A 57 3.50 -3.00 -20.88
CA LEU A 57 3.65 -1.59 -21.23
C LEU A 57 4.53 -0.84 -20.21
N SER A 58 4.40 -1.19 -18.93
CA SER A 58 5.23 -0.61 -17.88
C SER A 58 6.70 -1.05 -17.98
N LEU A 59 6.97 -2.31 -18.34
CA LEU A 59 8.32 -2.80 -18.59
C LEU A 59 8.91 -2.22 -19.88
N LYS A 60 8.09 -2.04 -20.93
CA LYS A 60 8.49 -1.36 -22.17
C LYS A 60 8.85 0.09 -21.91
N GLY A 61 8.04 0.79 -21.09
CA GLY A 61 8.25 2.19 -20.72
C GLY A 61 7.83 3.20 -21.79
N GLY A 62 8.39 4.39 -21.69
CA GLY A 62 8.11 5.53 -22.56
C GLY A 62 9.39 6.21 -23.06
N GLU A 63 9.33 7.52 -23.26
CA GLU A 63 10.43 8.34 -23.78
C GLU A 63 11.70 8.28 -22.92
N ASN A 64 11.56 8.08 -21.61
CA ASN A 64 12.66 7.98 -20.66
C ASN A 64 13.14 6.53 -20.40
N GLY A 65 12.77 5.59 -21.27
CA GLY A 65 13.11 4.17 -21.12
C GLY A 65 12.07 3.38 -20.32
N ALA A 66 12.48 2.21 -19.82
CA ALA A 66 11.63 1.31 -19.05
C ALA A 66 11.13 2.00 -17.77
N ALA A 67 9.79 2.03 -17.58
CA ALA A 67 9.25 2.59 -16.35
C ALA A 67 9.57 1.69 -15.15
N MET A 68 9.62 0.38 -15.36
CA MET A 68 9.98 -0.59 -14.33
C MET A 68 11.05 -1.56 -14.84
N VAL A 69 12.03 -1.82 -14.00
CA VAL A 69 12.97 -2.93 -14.13
C VAL A 69 12.62 -3.93 -13.03
N ALA A 70 12.03 -5.06 -13.41
CA ALA A 70 11.55 -6.04 -12.44
C ALA A 70 12.71 -6.56 -11.57
N GLY A 71 12.58 -6.47 -10.25
CA GLY A 71 13.62 -6.81 -9.29
C GLY A 71 14.63 -5.69 -9.00
N ASP A 72 14.53 -4.54 -9.68
CA ASP A 72 15.48 -3.44 -9.52
C ASP A 72 14.77 -2.08 -9.49
N ALA A 73 14.39 -1.67 -8.30
CA ALA A 73 13.70 -0.41 -8.11
C ALA A 73 14.60 0.81 -8.37
N ASP A 74 15.88 0.73 -8.06
CA ASP A 74 16.80 1.86 -8.17
C ASP A 74 17.12 2.21 -9.64
N HIS A 75 17.00 1.25 -10.56
CA HIS A 75 17.12 1.49 -12.00
C HIS A 75 15.76 1.71 -12.69
N SER A 76 14.65 1.64 -11.98
CA SER A 76 13.31 1.90 -12.51
C SER A 76 13.02 3.39 -12.63
N ALA A 77 12.67 3.86 -13.85
CA ALA A 77 12.34 5.28 -14.08
C ALA A 77 11.15 5.75 -13.23
N LEU A 78 10.18 4.88 -12.97
CA LEU A 78 9.06 5.12 -12.06
C LEU A 78 9.56 5.57 -10.68
N ILE A 79 10.47 4.82 -10.08
CA ILE A 79 10.96 5.10 -8.73
C ILE A 79 11.84 6.36 -8.71
N LYS A 80 12.64 6.57 -9.76
CA LYS A 80 13.44 7.80 -9.90
C LYS A 80 12.54 9.04 -9.95
N ALA A 81 11.48 9.00 -10.77
CA ALA A 81 10.53 10.12 -10.89
C ALA A 81 9.76 10.40 -9.59
N LEU A 82 9.45 9.36 -8.78
CA LEU A 82 8.81 9.53 -7.47
C LEU A 82 9.73 10.18 -6.43
N ASN A 83 11.04 10.01 -6.57
CA ASN A 83 12.05 10.55 -5.64
C ASN A 83 12.74 11.83 -6.16
N ASP A 84 12.34 12.35 -7.31
CA ASP A 84 12.90 13.58 -7.85
C ASP A 84 12.58 14.76 -6.92
N PRO A 85 13.57 15.48 -6.42
CA PRO A 85 13.35 16.63 -5.53
C PRO A 85 12.93 17.91 -6.28
N GLY A 86 12.98 17.90 -7.61
CA GLY A 86 12.67 19.04 -8.47
C GLY A 86 11.23 19.01 -9.00
N ASP A 87 10.97 19.92 -9.94
CA ASP A 87 9.65 20.07 -10.57
C ASP A 87 9.27 18.91 -11.51
N ALA A 88 10.22 18.03 -11.81
CA ALA A 88 10.00 16.83 -12.64
C ALA A 88 9.44 15.63 -11.86
N HIS A 89 9.20 15.79 -10.55
CA HIS A 89 8.67 14.69 -9.74
C HIS A 89 7.28 14.24 -10.20
N MET A 90 6.99 12.97 -9.93
CA MET A 90 5.67 12.38 -10.14
C MET A 90 5.00 11.99 -8.80
N PRO A 91 3.70 12.21 -8.65
CA PRO A 91 2.79 13.01 -9.50
C PRO A 91 3.11 14.52 -9.45
N PRO A 92 2.86 15.28 -10.55
CA PRO A 92 3.36 16.65 -10.68
C PRO A 92 2.68 17.68 -9.78
N LYS A 93 1.51 17.38 -9.24
CA LYS A 93 0.75 18.31 -8.38
C LYS A 93 1.10 18.21 -6.91
N LYS A 94 1.51 17.05 -6.44
CA LYS A 94 1.78 16.78 -5.03
C LYS A 94 2.70 15.58 -4.90
N GLN A 95 3.80 15.77 -4.18
CA GLN A 95 4.72 14.69 -3.85
C GLN A 95 3.99 13.56 -3.12
N MET A 96 4.25 12.33 -3.54
CA MET A 96 3.70 11.14 -2.93
C MET A 96 4.28 10.93 -1.52
N PRO A 97 3.49 10.50 -0.53
CA PRO A 97 4.01 10.16 0.79
C PRO A 97 5.07 9.06 0.72
N GLU A 98 6.14 9.21 1.49
CA GLU A 98 7.28 8.28 1.52
C GLU A 98 6.85 6.81 1.72
N LYS A 99 5.86 6.57 2.58
CA LYS A 99 5.31 5.23 2.80
C LYS A 99 4.78 4.60 1.50
N GLN A 100 4.15 5.37 0.62
CA GLN A 100 3.63 4.90 -0.66
C GLN A 100 4.76 4.68 -1.67
N ILE A 101 5.77 5.54 -1.68
CA ILE A 101 6.97 5.37 -2.50
C ILE A 101 7.70 4.10 -2.10
N ASN A 102 7.90 3.87 -0.80
CA ASN A 102 8.55 2.68 -0.27
C ASN A 102 7.77 1.39 -0.59
N LEU A 103 6.43 1.45 -0.61
CA LEU A 103 5.60 0.33 -1.05
C LEU A 103 5.84 0.00 -2.53
N LEU A 104 5.85 1.01 -3.40
CA LEU A 104 6.13 0.80 -4.83
C LEU A 104 7.56 0.33 -5.07
N LYS A 105 8.53 0.84 -4.32
CA LYS A 105 9.92 0.39 -4.36
C LYS A 105 10.05 -1.10 -3.98
N ALA A 106 9.44 -1.49 -2.87
CA ALA A 106 9.40 -2.89 -2.44
C ALA A 106 8.67 -3.80 -3.45
N TRP A 107 7.56 -3.32 -4.04
CA TRP A 107 6.83 -4.05 -5.07
C TRP A 107 7.67 -4.28 -6.33
N VAL A 108 8.40 -3.26 -6.81
CA VAL A 108 9.31 -3.41 -7.95
C VAL A 108 10.43 -4.39 -7.64
N ASN A 109 11.05 -4.30 -6.45
CA ASN A 109 12.11 -5.21 -6.01
C ASN A 109 11.63 -6.66 -5.88
N ALA A 110 10.35 -6.87 -5.54
CA ALA A 110 9.72 -8.20 -5.56
C ALA A 110 9.42 -8.74 -6.97
N GLY A 111 9.90 -8.08 -8.03
CA GLY A 111 9.69 -8.48 -9.42
C GLY A 111 8.46 -7.85 -10.07
N ALA A 112 7.85 -6.86 -9.45
CA ALA A 112 6.63 -6.20 -9.90
C ALA A 112 5.50 -7.20 -10.21
N PRO A 113 5.07 -8.02 -9.24
CA PRO A 113 3.97 -8.95 -9.44
C PRO A 113 2.70 -8.15 -9.78
N TRP A 114 2.01 -8.57 -10.84
CA TRP A 114 0.91 -7.81 -11.43
C TRP A 114 -0.44 -8.47 -11.16
N ASP A 115 -1.46 -7.65 -10.89
CA ASP A 115 -2.84 -8.11 -10.67
C ASP A 115 -3.80 -7.23 -11.50
N ASP A 116 -4.13 -7.70 -12.71
CA ASP A 116 -5.05 -7.01 -13.62
C ASP A 116 -6.46 -6.86 -13.03
N ALA A 117 -6.91 -7.84 -12.26
CA ALA A 117 -8.22 -7.80 -11.65
C ALA A 117 -8.28 -6.69 -10.58
N ALA A 118 -7.24 -6.59 -9.74
CA ALA A 118 -7.13 -5.52 -8.77
C ALA A 118 -7.02 -4.15 -9.45
N LEU A 119 -6.23 -4.02 -10.53
CA LEU A 119 -6.07 -2.77 -11.25
C LEU A 119 -7.40 -2.29 -11.85
N LYS A 120 -8.19 -3.19 -12.44
CA LYS A 120 -9.51 -2.87 -13.02
C LYS A 120 -10.53 -2.53 -11.94
N LYS A 121 -10.59 -3.32 -10.88
CA LYS A 121 -11.56 -3.18 -9.80
C LYS A 121 -11.32 -1.95 -8.92
N PHE A 122 -10.07 -1.46 -8.84
CA PHE A 122 -9.73 -0.37 -7.95
C PHE A 122 -10.41 0.93 -8.39
N GLY A 123 -11.19 1.53 -7.50
CA GLY A 123 -11.98 2.74 -7.78
C GLY A 123 -13.39 2.47 -8.34
N GLU A 124 -13.74 1.21 -8.63
CA GLU A 124 -15.13 0.82 -8.81
C GLU A 124 -15.77 0.69 -7.43
N LEU A 125 -16.75 1.54 -7.15
CA LEU A 125 -17.54 1.40 -5.92
C LEU A 125 -18.31 0.08 -6.01
N THR A 126 -18.01 -0.86 -5.12
CA THR A 126 -18.85 -2.04 -4.97
C THR A 126 -20.24 -1.61 -4.45
N PRO A 127 -21.29 -2.42 -4.66
CA PRO A 127 -22.59 -2.13 -4.06
C PRO A 127 -22.54 -1.88 -2.54
N ALA A 128 -21.57 -2.49 -1.85
CA ALA A 128 -21.33 -2.28 -0.41
C ALA A 128 -20.66 -0.91 -0.11
N ASP A 129 -19.89 -0.36 -1.07
CA ASP A 129 -19.22 0.94 -0.95
C ASP A 129 -20.12 2.11 -1.39
N LYS A 130 -21.26 1.82 -2.04
CA LYS A 130 -22.28 2.83 -2.30
C LYS A 130 -22.83 3.25 -0.96
N LEU A 131 -22.48 4.45 -0.55
CA LEU A 131 -23.13 5.09 0.59
C LEU A 131 -24.62 5.11 0.29
N THR A 132 -25.38 4.23 0.92
CA THR A 132 -26.83 4.37 0.97
C THR A 132 -27.09 5.70 1.66
N THR A 133 -27.88 6.56 1.03
CA THR A 133 -28.38 7.75 1.70
C THR A 133 -28.96 7.30 3.04
N LEU A 134 -28.44 7.88 4.11
CA LEU A 134 -28.96 7.58 5.44
C LEU A 134 -30.46 7.85 5.42
N PRO A 135 -31.31 6.98 5.99
CA PRO A 135 -32.72 7.27 6.12
C PRO A 135 -32.90 8.63 6.78
N GLU A 136 -33.92 9.40 6.39
CA GLU A 136 -34.22 10.72 6.98
C GLU A 136 -34.36 10.64 8.51
N SER A 137 -34.72 9.46 9.03
CA SER A 137 -34.81 9.18 10.48
C SER A 137 -33.47 8.82 11.13
N HIS A 138 -32.35 8.84 10.37
CA HIS A 138 -31.06 8.48 10.92
C HIS A 138 -30.51 9.59 11.82
N THR A 139 -30.52 9.34 13.12
CA THR A 139 -29.82 10.19 14.09
C THR A 139 -28.42 9.64 14.34
N PRO A 140 -27.35 10.39 14.01
CA PRO A 140 -25.98 9.94 14.27
C PRO A 140 -25.75 9.73 15.77
N ALA A 141 -24.82 8.82 16.11
CA ALA A 141 -24.37 8.70 17.48
C ALA A 141 -23.59 9.95 17.88
N ALA A 142 -24.07 10.67 18.87
CA ALA A 142 -23.45 11.89 19.37
C ALA A 142 -22.43 11.61 20.47
N ALA A 143 -22.58 10.50 21.20
CA ALA A 143 -21.69 10.07 22.26
C ALA A 143 -21.74 8.55 22.44
N MET A 144 -20.63 7.96 22.89
CA MET A 144 -20.56 6.57 23.27
C MET A 144 -19.76 6.43 24.56
N ALA A 145 -20.19 5.54 25.43
CA ALA A 145 -19.49 5.21 26.67
C ALA A 145 -19.59 3.70 26.95
N LEU A 146 -18.48 3.11 27.38
CA LEU A 146 -18.41 1.71 27.77
C LEU A 146 -18.50 1.61 29.28
N SER A 147 -19.23 0.62 29.82
CA SER A 147 -19.26 0.34 31.25
C SER A 147 -17.88 -0.09 31.75
N ALA A 148 -17.61 0.11 33.05
CA ALA A 148 -16.32 -0.22 33.65
C ALA A 148 -15.93 -1.73 33.51
N ASP A 149 -16.92 -2.60 33.42
CA ASP A 149 -16.74 -4.04 33.20
C ASP A 149 -16.62 -4.44 31.73
N GLY A 150 -16.70 -3.45 30.79
CA GLY A 150 -16.59 -3.66 29.36
C GLY A 150 -17.76 -4.38 28.70
N LYS A 151 -18.86 -4.66 29.43
CA LYS A 151 -19.94 -5.52 28.93
C LYS A 151 -21.11 -4.73 28.33
N ARG A 152 -21.24 -3.44 28.62
CA ARG A 152 -22.35 -2.62 28.15
C ARG A 152 -21.87 -1.37 27.46
N LEU A 153 -22.45 -1.09 26.29
CA LEU A 153 -22.19 0.10 25.51
C LEU A 153 -23.41 1.04 25.55
N ALA A 154 -23.25 2.23 26.09
CA ALA A 154 -24.22 3.30 26.00
C ALA A 154 -23.98 4.15 24.74
N VAL A 155 -24.98 4.35 23.92
CA VAL A 155 -24.92 5.14 22.67
C VAL A 155 -25.97 6.24 22.72
N GLY A 156 -25.52 7.50 22.76
CA GLY A 156 -26.38 8.67 22.68
C GLY A 156 -26.76 8.97 21.22
N ARG A 157 -28.05 9.00 20.91
CA ARG A 157 -28.59 9.39 19.59
C ARG A 157 -29.73 10.36 19.73
N GLY A 158 -29.55 11.59 19.27
CA GLY A 158 -30.53 12.64 19.44
C GLY A 158 -30.83 12.85 20.92
N ASN A 159 -32.09 12.69 21.34
CA ASN A 159 -32.55 12.81 22.71
C ASN A 159 -32.66 11.47 23.46
N ARG A 160 -32.04 10.40 22.95
CA ARG A 160 -32.14 9.04 23.51
C ARG A 160 -30.75 8.47 23.79
N VAL A 161 -30.68 7.67 24.85
CA VAL A 161 -29.51 6.81 25.14
C VAL A 161 -29.94 5.36 24.97
N LEU A 162 -29.24 4.63 24.12
CA LEU A 162 -29.44 3.19 23.89
C LEU A 162 -28.35 2.45 24.64
N ILE A 163 -28.73 1.43 25.41
CA ILE A 163 -27.78 0.55 26.08
C ILE A 163 -27.79 -0.77 25.32
N ARG A 164 -26.59 -1.30 25.00
CA ARG A 164 -26.38 -2.59 24.36
C ARG A 164 -25.48 -3.45 25.25
N ASP A 165 -25.84 -4.69 25.41
CA ASP A 165 -25.08 -5.75 26.08
C ASP A 165 -24.23 -6.46 25.06
#